data_53c8b81cdfe2b10923c8e448459b5551
#
_entry.id   53c8b81cdfe2b10923c8e448459b5551
#
_cell.length_a   1.000
_cell.length_b   1.000
_cell.length_c   1.000
_cell.angle_alpha   90.00
_cell.angle_beta   90.00
_cell.angle_gamma   90.00
#
_symmetry.space_group_name_H-M   'P 1'
#
loop_
_entity.id
_entity.type
_entity.pdbx_description
1 polymer ?
#
loop_
_entity_poly.entity_id
_entity_poly.type
_entity_poly.pdbx_seq_one_letter_code
_entity_poly.pdbx_strand_id
1 'polypeptide(L)'
;MSLFGNMNNLNETRKPGQNGDWSPGNVRQGQNAHKIFGLDYMVNDRRTRYKLEGWVKAEHDNLTALEQTTGEAFMPNGNVYKRSGNHESQSVTSFNSFHNWLFHNDLTVLKVAPYVLYEKKKKRGNSYSAALNRDMNGLSGLTDSLFSGSSEWLRNAVINRAKNEDMQKSDKFFTTATAYFIQNLRYFSGLIDAEGYISYKKEHFERFNHYQLDYPSAAGQTGETKNRYYKSPSEMFSYYGRADFWYWLPCNFALVPSYKYRVLNTRNDNMIYRLDQLDGWGSGKELGALPSEWEYLSTLDKGNSYNQEQNTQEHTISMKINGNHLILNNKVRFEAYAEFPVVLTRRKLDYVRANIDTVLTKQVAAFNPFVRTSFIWHDWKRRIDIEYDVDTKLYGLSQTLDIRSDDDPLRVTLGNGRLKNSVAHQLDVSYTNNSNRKQRFFNTRVNYNAVRNQIGYSSEYNRATGVYTYRPVNINGNYSVGGNVNYSMALDKKRRWNLSTTTSAQLHNNVDLITVTGSDANPRSKVKTLFLNETVKIDHRFGRQKVGAKAGCSWRNATSAREDFATINAANFN
;
A
#
# COMPACT_ATOMS: atom_id res chain seq x y z
N MET A 1 -27.22 17.85 16.20
CA MET A 1 -25.89 18.30 16.57
C MET A 1 -25.46 17.51 17.79
N SER A 2 -24.33 16.85 17.76
CA SER A 2 -23.78 16.08 18.89
C SER A 2 -22.33 16.47 19.15
N LEU A 3 -21.96 16.44 20.42
CA LEU A 3 -20.59 16.64 20.88
C LEU A 3 -20.04 15.29 21.33
N PHE A 4 -18.84 14.95 20.93
CA PHE A 4 -18.20 13.70 21.36
C PHE A 4 -16.76 13.94 21.78
N GLY A 5 -16.30 13.13 22.72
CA GLY A 5 -14.92 13.14 23.19
C GLY A 5 -14.54 11.77 23.72
N ASN A 6 -13.28 11.38 23.51
CA ASN A 6 -12.71 10.17 24.07
C ASN A 6 -11.25 10.41 24.45
N MET A 7 -10.83 9.89 25.60
CA MET A 7 -9.45 9.85 26.04
C MET A 7 -9.13 8.42 26.44
N ASN A 8 -8.19 7.80 25.74
CA ASN A 8 -7.89 6.40 25.91
C ASN A 8 -6.37 6.17 25.85
N ASN A 9 -5.84 5.50 26.87
CA ASN A 9 -4.45 5.03 26.92
C ASN A 9 -4.33 3.51 26.65
N LEU A 10 -5.47 2.87 26.29
CA LEU A 10 -5.50 1.45 25.98
C LEU A 10 -5.14 1.26 24.50
N ASN A 11 -4.40 0.21 24.20
CA ASN A 11 -4.07 -0.17 22.82
C ASN A 11 -5.28 -0.66 22.01
N GLU A 12 -6.48 -0.63 22.60
CA GLU A 12 -7.72 -1.07 21.99
C GLU A 12 -8.70 0.08 21.85
N THR A 13 -9.21 0.30 20.65
CA THR A 13 -10.43 1.10 20.42
C THR A 13 -11.62 0.15 20.45
N ARG A 14 -12.40 0.14 21.53
CA ARG A 14 -13.65 -0.59 21.59
C ARG A 14 -14.79 0.30 21.10
N LYS A 15 -15.57 -0.18 20.14
CA LYS A 15 -16.80 0.47 19.70
C LYS A 15 -17.98 -0.40 20.14
N PRO A 16 -19.05 0.17 20.69
CA PRO A 16 -20.29 -0.57 20.92
C PRO A 16 -20.84 -0.99 19.56
N GLY A 17 -21.15 -2.29 19.40
CA GLY A 17 -21.85 -2.80 18.23
C GLY A 17 -23.29 -2.32 18.17
N GLN A 18 -23.94 -2.45 17.01
CA GLN A 18 -25.35 -2.04 16.82
C GLN A 18 -26.32 -2.75 17.79
N ASN A 19 -25.93 -3.88 18.37
CA ASN A 19 -26.71 -4.66 19.34
C ASN A 19 -26.19 -4.56 20.77
N GLY A 20 -25.35 -3.57 21.08
CA GLY A 20 -24.72 -3.43 22.40
C GLY A 20 -23.51 -4.35 22.65
N ASP A 21 -23.13 -5.18 21.69
CA ASP A 21 -21.95 -6.03 21.79
C ASP A 21 -20.68 -5.20 21.60
N TRP A 22 -19.69 -5.44 22.45
CA TRP A 22 -18.38 -4.82 22.35
C TRP A 22 -17.48 -5.65 21.43
N SER A 23 -17.20 -5.14 20.25
CA SER A 23 -16.16 -5.73 19.39
C SER A 23 -14.80 -5.14 19.71
N PRO A 24 -13.73 -5.92 19.78
CA PRO A 24 -12.38 -5.39 19.85
C PRO A 24 -12.12 -4.58 18.58
N GLY A 25 -11.68 -3.32 18.73
CA GLY A 25 -11.18 -2.53 17.62
C GLY A 25 -9.82 -3.07 17.13
N ASN A 26 -9.25 -2.43 16.12
CA ASN A 26 -7.89 -2.75 15.68
C ASN A 26 -6.92 -2.58 16.84
N VAL A 27 -6.27 -3.67 17.24
CA VAL A 27 -5.19 -3.62 18.23
C VAL A 27 -3.99 -2.94 17.59
N ARG A 28 -3.57 -1.80 18.13
CA ARG A 28 -2.33 -1.14 17.70
C ARG A 28 -1.17 -1.77 18.47
N GLN A 29 -0.09 -2.07 17.76
CA GLN A 29 1.14 -2.55 18.42
C GLN A 29 1.80 -1.41 19.21
N GLY A 30 2.30 -1.71 20.40
CA GLY A 30 2.95 -0.75 21.28
C GLY A 30 1.98 -0.03 22.23
N GLN A 31 2.49 0.98 22.97
CA GLN A 31 1.67 1.84 23.84
C GLN A 31 1.11 3.01 23.03
N ASN A 32 -0.17 3.23 23.14
CA ASN A 32 -0.85 4.32 22.45
C ASN A 32 -1.76 5.09 23.40
N ALA A 33 -1.61 6.42 23.41
CA ALA A 33 -2.54 7.33 24.06
C ALA A 33 -3.28 8.12 22.97
N HIS A 34 -4.60 7.98 22.91
CA HIS A 34 -5.44 8.63 21.93
C HIS A 34 -6.42 9.59 22.61
N LYS A 35 -6.49 10.81 22.14
CA LYS A 35 -7.43 11.84 22.57
C LYS A 35 -8.16 12.38 21.36
N ILE A 36 -9.48 12.44 21.43
CA ILE A 36 -10.32 12.99 20.39
C ILE A 36 -11.40 13.87 20.99
N PHE A 37 -11.64 15.00 20.34
CA PHE A 37 -12.74 15.88 20.62
C PHE A 37 -13.38 16.30 19.29
N GLY A 38 -14.69 16.29 19.19
CA GLY A 38 -15.34 16.63 17.94
C GLY A 38 -16.80 16.99 18.08
N LEU A 39 -17.32 17.48 16.98
CA LEU A 39 -18.70 17.96 16.84
C LEU A 39 -19.25 17.43 15.52
N ASP A 40 -20.41 16.79 15.58
CA ASP A 40 -21.20 16.38 14.42
C ASP A 40 -22.42 17.29 14.27
N TYR A 41 -22.80 17.54 13.04
CA TYR A 41 -24.06 18.21 12.73
C TYR A 41 -24.80 17.50 11.60
N MET A 42 -26.12 17.54 11.66
CA MET A 42 -26.99 17.12 10.57
C MET A 42 -28.21 18.03 10.54
N VAL A 43 -28.47 18.59 9.36
CA VAL A 43 -29.69 19.34 9.05
C VAL A 43 -30.31 18.64 7.83
N ASN A 44 -31.58 18.25 7.96
CA ASN A 44 -32.32 17.61 6.89
C ASN A 44 -33.69 18.26 6.77
N ASP A 45 -33.88 19.05 5.71
CA ASP A 45 -35.15 19.66 5.40
C ASP A 45 -35.83 18.97 4.22
N ARG A 46 -36.89 18.23 4.51
CA ARG A 46 -37.68 17.51 3.50
C ARG A 46 -38.48 18.44 2.60
N ARG A 47 -38.79 19.68 3.02
CA ARG A 47 -39.56 20.64 2.22
C ARG A 47 -38.71 21.29 1.16
N THR A 48 -37.53 21.76 1.55
CA THR A 48 -36.56 22.42 0.65
C THR A 48 -35.61 21.43 -0.05
N ARG A 49 -35.72 20.11 0.27
CA ARG A 49 -34.98 19.02 -0.37
C ARG A 49 -33.46 19.20 -0.29
N TYR A 50 -32.96 19.64 0.87
CA TYR A 50 -31.54 19.64 1.14
C TYR A 50 -31.21 18.83 2.41
N LYS A 51 -30.01 18.27 2.42
CA LYS A 51 -29.41 17.62 3.57
C LYS A 51 -27.98 18.13 3.73
N LEU A 52 -27.68 18.68 4.90
CA LEU A 52 -26.35 19.13 5.27
C LEU A 52 -25.89 18.31 6.46
N GLU A 53 -24.77 17.62 6.33
CA GLU A 53 -24.17 16.86 7.41
C GLU A 53 -22.65 17.04 7.40
N GLY A 54 -22.05 16.90 8.55
CA GLY A 54 -20.60 16.98 8.66
C GLY A 54 -20.12 16.86 10.08
N TRP A 55 -18.82 16.83 10.20
CA TRP A 55 -18.14 16.81 11.48
C TRP A 55 -16.86 17.62 11.44
N VAL A 56 -16.46 18.09 12.61
CA VAL A 56 -15.18 18.73 12.88
C VAL A 56 -14.57 18.04 14.08
N LYS A 57 -13.31 17.65 14.01
CA LYS A 57 -12.63 16.98 15.11
C LYS A 57 -11.17 17.38 15.23
N ALA A 58 -10.70 17.42 16.47
CA ALA A 58 -9.31 17.50 16.84
C ALA A 58 -8.88 16.18 17.47
N GLU A 59 -7.71 15.67 17.06
CA GLU A 59 -7.17 14.40 17.54
C GLU A 59 -5.72 14.59 17.97
N HIS A 60 -5.33 13.87 19.01
CA HIS A 60 -3.94 13.78 19.45
C HIS A 60 -3.61 12.34 19.79
N ASP A 61 -2.59 11.81 19.10
CA ASP A 61 -2.09 10.45 19.26
C ASP A 61 -0.64 10.47 19.71
N ASN A 62 -0.33 9.70 20.76
CA ASN A 62 1.05 9.36 21.12
C ASN A 62 1.21 7.85 21.02
N LEU A 63 2.15 7.41 20.21
CA LEU A 63 2.47 6.01 19.97
C LEU A 63 3.93 5.74 20.33
N THR A 64 4.18 4.66 21.08
CA THR A 64 5.52 4.10 21.26
C THR A 64 5.51 2.66 20.80
N ALA A 65 6.41 2.28 19.93
CA ALA A 65 6.51 0.94 19.36
C ALA A 65 7.94 0.41 19.45
N LEU A 66 8.05 -0.89 19.71
CA LEU A 66 9.30 -1.65 19.64
C LEU A 66 9.10 -2.77 18.62
N GLU A 67 10.00 -2.85 17.67
CA GLU A 67 10.00 -3.88 16.64
C GLU A 67 11.37 -4.56 16.59
N GLN A 68 11.39 -5.89 16.52
CA GLN A 68 12.60 -6.68 16.26
C GLN A 68 12.33 -7.60 15.08
N THR A 69 13.26 -7.62 14.13
CA THR A 69 13.13 -8.40 12.92
C THR A 69 14.37 -9.28 12.73
N THR A 70 14.11 -10.53 12.34
CA THR A 70 15.12 -11.46 11.89
C THR A 70 14.83 -11.82 10.44
N GLY A 71 15.87 -11.90 9.60
CA GLY A 71 15.71 -12.20 8.20
C GLY A 71 16.86 -13.03 7.65
N GLU A 72 16.57 -13.80 6.64
CA GLU A 72 17.55 -14.53 5.83
C GLU A 72 17.39 -14.13 4.38
N ALA A 73 18.49 -13.72 3.75
CA ALA A 73 18.54 -13.43 2.34
C ALA A 73 19.32 -14.55 1.63
N PHE A 74 18.63 -15.25 0.74
CA PHE A 74 19.20 -16.32 -0.07
C PHE A 74 20.00 -15.69 -1.21
N MET A 75 21.33 -15.79 -1.11
CA MET A 75 22.25 -15.21 -2.09
C MET A 75 22.98 -16.31 -2.85
N PRO A 76 23.40 -16.07 -4.10
CA PRO A 76 24.36 -16.93 -4.77
C PRO A 76 25.60 -17.15 -3.88
N ASN A 77 26.01 -18.41 -3.70
CA ASN A 77 27.19 -18.79 -2.91
C ASN A 77 27.11 -18.53 -1.39
N GLY A 78 25.92 -18.54 -0.79
CA GLY A 78 25.70 -18.53 0.66
C GLY A 78 24.79 -17.42 1.16
N ASN A 79 24.04 -17.71 2.20
CA ASN A 79 23.01 -16.85 2.75
C ASN A 79 23.57 -15.72 3.61
N VAL A 80 22.84 -14.62 3.69
CA VAL A 80 23.10 -13.50 4.60
C VAL A 80 21.98 -13.41 5.60
N TYR A 81 22.33 -13.41 6.86
CA TYR A 81 21.39 -13.33 7.96
C TYR A 81 21.33 -11.90 8.48
N LYS A 82 20.12 -11.39 8.70
CA LYS A 82 19.88 -10.01 9.14
C LYS A 82 19.23 -10.00 10.52
N ARG A 83 19.67 -9.05 11.32
CA ARG A 83 19.06 -8.71 12.61
C ARG A 83 18.83 -7.22 12.63
N SER A 84 17.63 -6.81 12.99
CA SER A 84 17.32 -5.39 13.18
C SER A 84 16.35 -5.19 14.32
N GLY A 85 16.44 -4.03 14.94
CA GLY A 85 15.49 -3.58 15.93
C GLY A 85 15.23 -2.09 15.75
N ASN A 86 14.03 -1.67 16.08
CA ASN A 86 13.59 -0.29 16.00
C ASN A 86 12.77 0.03 17.25
N HIS A 87 13.13 1.11 17.90
CA HIS A 87 12.35 1.73 18.97
C HIS A 87 11.90 3.09 18.50
N GLU A 88 10.60 3.29 18.44
CA GLU A 88 9.99 4.47 17.84
C GLU A 88 9.00 5.11 18.81
N SER A 89 9.05 6.43 18.90
CA SER A 89 8.01 7.25 19.52
C SER A 89 7.48 8.26 18.51
N GLN A 90 6.17 8.42 18.48
CA GLN A 90 5.50 9.32 17.56
C GLN A 90 4.41 10.09 18.30
N SER A 91 4.31 11.38 18.00
CA SER A 91 3.21 12.24 18.42
C SER A 91 2.58 12.88 17.19
N VAL A 92 1.27 12.76 17.07
CA VAL A 92 0.49 13.33 15.95
C VAL A 92 -0.64 14.16 16.53
N THR A 93 -0.74 15.40 16.10
CA THR A 93 -1.88 16.27 16.40
C THR A 93 -2.54 16.65 15.09
N SER A 94 -3.81 16.41 14.96
CA SER A 94 -4.55 16.74 13.74
C SER A 94 -5.86 17.46 14.02
N PHE A 95 -6.22 18.32 13.08
CA PHE A 95 -7.53 18.94 12.96
C PHE A 95 -8.12 18.50 11.64
N ASN A 96 -9.34 17.93 11.70
CA ASN A 96 -10.04 17.39 10.55
C ASN A 96 -11.44 17.96 10.47
N SER A 97 -11.90 18.30 9.27
CA SER A 97 -13.31 18.61 9.04
C SER A 97 -13.79 17.97 7.74
N PHE A 98 -14.96 17.40 7.79
CA PHE A 98 -15.64 16.80 6.66
C PHE A 98 -17.07 17.27 6.60
N HIS A 99 -17.53 17.65 5.43
CA HIS A 99 -18.89 18.07 5.18
C HIS A 99 -19.44 17.34 3.97
N ASN A 100 -20.75 17.11 3.97
CA ASN A 100 -21.48 16.47 2.89
C ASN A 100 -22.80 17.21 2.72
N TRP A 101 -22.93 17.95 1.65
CA TRP A 101 -24.06 18.78 1.33
C TRP A 101 -24.77 18.21 0.11
N LEU A 102 -26.04 17.85 0.29
CA LEU A 102 -26.88 17.27 -0.73
C LEU A 102 -28.07 18.21 -1.00
N PHE A 103 -28.24 18.56 -2.24
CA PHE A 103 -29.37 19.32 -2.77
C PHE A 103 -30.03 18.48 -3.86
N HIS A 104 -31.34 18.31 -3.82
CA HIS A 104 -32.01 17.50 -4.83
C HIS A 104 -33.42 18.00 -5.12
N ASN A 105 -33.86 17.78 -6.35
CA ASN A 105 -35.24 17.87 -6.76
C ASN A 105 -35.63 16.60 -7.54
N ASP A 106 -36.78 16.59 -8.22
CA ASP A 106 -37.26 15.40 -8.93
C ASP A 106 -36.35 14.97 -10.12
N LEU A 107 -35.53 15.88 -10.65
CA LEU A 107 -34.70 15.65 -11.82
C LEU A 107 -33.22 15.81 -11.55
N THR A 108 -32.87 16.59 -10.55
CA THR A 108 -31.47 17.00 -10.32
C THR A 108 -31.00 16.60 -8.94
N VAL A 109 -29.80 16.09 -8.86
CA VAL A 109 -29.05 15.86 -7.61
C VAL A 109 -27.73 16.58 -7.70
N LEU A 110 -27.43 17.42 -6.71
CA LEU A 110 -26.13 18.04 -6.52
C LEU A 110 -25.61 17.68 -5.12
N LYS A 111 -24.44 17.09 -5.08
CA LYS A 111 -23.75 16.76 -3.84
C LYS A 111 -22.39 17.43 -3.85
N VAL A 112 -22.03 18.10 -2.75
CA VAL A 112 -20.72 18.72 -2.56
C VAL A 112 -20.14 18.21 -1.24
N ALA A 113 -18.91 17.74 -1.27
CA ALA A 113 -18.24 17.16 -0.12
C ALA A 113 -16.83 17.75 0.07
N PRO A 114 -16.68 18.88 0.78
CA PRO A 114 -15.39 19.42 1.16
C PRO A 114 -14.79 18.69 2.38
N TYR A 115 -13.47 18.60 2.38
CA TYR A 115 -12.67 18.03 3.45
C TYR A 115 -11.42 18.87 3.67
N VAL A 116 -11.04 19.09 4.95
CA VAL A 116 -9.81 19.78 5.34
C VAL A 116 -9.11 18.95 6.41
N LEU A 117 -7.80 18.81 6.29
CA LEU A 117 -6.92 18.21 7.27
C LEU A 117 -5.72 19.13 7.51
N TYR A 118 -5.45 19.42 8.77
CA TYR A 118 -4.18 19.96 9.22
C TYR A 118 -3.56 18.98 10.21
N GLU A 119 -2.29 18.60 10.00
CA GLU A 119 -1.60 17.59 10.81
C GLU A 119 -0.19 18.06 11.16
N LYS A 120 0.14 17.98 12.45
CA LYS A 120 1.52 18.09 12.94
C LYS A 120 1.98 16.75 13.47
N LYS A 121 3.13 16.30 12.98
CA LYS A 121 3.71 15.03 13.38
C LYS A 121 5.15 15.25 13.85
N LYS A 122 5.47 14.64 15.00
CA LYS A 122 6.85 14.49 15.48
C LYS A 122 7.11 13.00 15.68
N LYS A 123 8.24 12.53 15.21
CA LYS A 123 8.66 11.14 15.34
C LYS A 123 10.12 11.11 15.76
N ARG A 124 10.47 10.25 16.71
CA ARG A 124 11.84 9.93 17.10
C ARG A 124 12.01 8.43 17.09
N GLY A 125 13.07 7.94 16.48
CA GLY A 125 13.37 6.53 16.38
C GLY A 125 14.84 6.25 16.58
N ASN A 126 15.13 5.12 17.23
CA ASN A 126 16.46 4.55 17.34
C ASN A 126 16.39 3.17 16.73
N SER A 127 17.17 2.94 15.69
CA SER A 127 17.24 1.63 15.05
C SER A 127 18.68 1.13 14.97
N TYR A 128 18.78 -0.17 14.96
CA TYR A 128 20.04 -0.87 14.77
C TYR A 128 19.83 -2.01 13.80
N SER A 129 20.84 -2.30 13.03
CA SER A 129 20.82 -3.42 12.09
C SER A 129 22.21 -4.04 11.97
N ALA A 130 22.25 -5.36 11.75
CA ALA A 130 23.47 -6.09 11.46
C ALA A 130 23.23 -7.13 10.36
N ALA A 131 24.18 -7.25 9.43
CA ALA A 131 24.26 -8.33 8.47
C ALA A 131 25.33 -9.34 8.91
N LEU A 132 24.99 -10.63 8.89
CA LEU A 132 25.81 -11.71 9.41
C LEU A 132 26.10 -12.72 8.30
N ASN A 133 27.30 -13.33 8.31
CA ASN A 133 27.72 -14.36 7.35
C ASN A 133 27.32 -15.79 7.76
N ARG A 134 26.69 -15.95 8.95
CA ARG A 134 26.22 -17.24 9.49
C ARG A 134 24.93 -17.10 10.26
N ASP A 135 24.18 -18.20 10.38
CA ASP A 135 22.97 -18.22 11.21
C ASP A 135 23.33 -18.17 12.71
N MET A 136 22.68 -17.27 13.41
CA MET A 136 22.79 -17.08 14.85
C MET A 136 21.42 -17.13 15.51
N ASN A 137 20.46 -17.83 14.94
CA ASN A 137 19.14 -18.03 15.56
C ASN A 137 19.28 -18.78 16.90
N GLY A 138 18.48 -18.38 17.89
CA GLY A 138 18.43 -19.02 19.20
C GLY A 138 19.42 -18.48 20.24
N LEU A 139 20.31 -17.55 19.91
CA LEU A 139 21.16 -16.88 20.89
C LEU A 139 20.40 -15.73 21.56
N SER A 140 20.15 -15.84 22.87
CA SER A 140 19.56 -14.77 23.68
C SER A 140 20.55 -13.61 23.85
N GLY A 141 20.05 -12.36 23.85
CA GLY A 141 20.88 -11.15 24.00
C GLY A 141 21.84 -10.87 22.84
N LEU A 142 21.65 -11.55 21.68
CA LEU A 142 22.53 -11.39 20.52
C LEU A 142 22.64 -9.95 20.06
N THR A 143 21.54 -9.21 20.07
CA THR A 143 21.50 -7.82 19.60
C THR A 143 22.41 -6.91 20.42
N ASP A 144 22.34 -7.01 21.74
CA ASP A 144 23.19 -6.20 22.61
C ASP A 144 24.66 -6.58 22.43
N SER A 145 24.95 -7.86 22.29
CA SER A 145 26.30 -8.40 22.06
C SER A 145 26.87 -7.95 20.70
N LEU A 146 26.05 -7.85 19.66
CA LEU A 146 26.48 -7.37 18.34
C LEU A 146 26.99 -5.93 18.37
N PHE A 147 26.50 -5.10 19.28
CA PHE A 147 26.86 -3.68 19.38
C PHE A 147 27.78 -3.36 20.56
N SER A 148 27.92 -4.23 21.58
CA SER A 148 28.89 -4.08 22.66
C SER A 148 30.31 -4.50 22.32
N GLY A 149 30.52 -5.30 21.30
CA GLY A 149 31.78 -5.42 20.56
C GLY A 149 32.92 -6.21 21.21
N SER A 150 32.69 -7.07 22.19
CA SER A 150 33.77 -7.69 22.98
C SER A 150 34.29 -9.03 22.46
N SER A 151 33.53 -9.78 21.65
CA SER A 151 33.92 -11.14 21.23
C SER A 151 34.50 -11.16 19.81
N GLU A 152 35.71 -11.70 19.66
CA GLU A 152 36.36 -11.86 18.33
C GLU A 152 35.56 -12.78 17.41
N TRP A 153 34.99 -13.87 17.96
CA TRP A 153 34.13 -14.79 17.22
C TRP A 153 32.89 -14.05 16.66
N LEU A 154 32.31 -13.14 17.42
CA LEU A 154 31.14 -12.37 17.00
C LEU A 154 31.53 -11.31 15.95
N ARG A 155 32.69 -10.64 16.11
CA ARG A 155 33.20 -9.69 15.11
C ARG A 155 33.41 -10.34 13.76
N ASN A 156 33.96 -11.56 13.72
CA ASN A 156 34.19 -12.32 12.47
C ASN A 156 32.89 -12.78 11.78
N ALA A 157 31.78 -12.82 12.52
CA ALA A 157 30.47 -13.16 11.97
C ALA A 157 29.72 -11.97 11.39
N VAL A 158 30.08 -10.73 11.77
CA VAL A 158 29.39 -9.49 11.37
C VAL A 158 30.00 -8.93 10.08
N ILE A 159 29.24 -8.88 8.99
CA ILE A 159 29.63 -8.23 7.73
C ILE A 159 29.63 -6.72 7.92
N ASN A 160 28.51 -6.19 8.39
CA ASN A 160 28.35 -4.80 8.80
C ASN A 160 27.36 -4.68 9.94
N ARG A 161 27.42 -3.57 10.65
CA ARG A 161 26.42 -3.17 11.65
C ARG A 161 26.21 -1.67 11.59
N ALA A 162 24.97 -1.26 11.75
CA ALA A 162 24.60 0.15 11.75
C ALA A 162 23.73 0.53 12.93
N LYS A 163 23.98 1.69 13.51
CA LYS A 163 23.10 2.41 14.44
C LYS A 163 22.55 3.63 13.73
N ASN A 164 21.28 3.90 13.93
CA ASN A 164 20.61 5.03 13.31
C ASN A 164 19.68 5.69 14.32
N GLU A 165 19.90 6.96 14.61
CA GLU A 165 19.01 7.82 15.39
C GLU A 165 18.34 8.81 14.45
N ASP A 166 17.03 8.90 14.53
CA ASP A 166 16.22 9.64 13.59
C ASP A 166 15.19 10.49 14.32
N MET A 167 15.07 11.75 13.94
CA MET A 167 14.02 12.66 14.40
C MET A 167 13.39 13.35 13.20
N GLN A 168 12.07 13.21 13.08
CA GLN A 168 11.28 13.76 11.99
C GLN A 168 10.25 14.76 12.52
N LYS A 169 10.04 15.82 11.78
CA LYS A 169 8.97 16.80 11.99
C LYS A 169 8.24 16.99 10.67
N SER A 170 6.93 16.98 10.69
CA SER A 170 6.10 17.24 9.50
C SER A 170 4.92 18.11 9.88
N ASP A 171 4.70 19.16 9.12
CA ASP A 171 3.50 19.99 9.13
C ASP A 171 2.82 19.84 7.78
N LYS A 172 1.59 19.31 7.78
CA LYS A 172 0.84 18.95 6.57
C LYS A 172 -0.51 19.67 6.56
N PHE A 173 -0.78 20.36 5.47
CA PHE A 173 -2.10 20.85 5.12
C PHE A 173 -2.62 20.08 3.91
N PHE A 174 -3.86 19.59 3.98
CA PHE A 174 -4.51 18.88 2.90
C PHE A 174 -5.97 19.28 2.81
N THR A 175 -6.43 19.61 1.62
CA THR A 175 -7.84 19.91 1.38
C THR A 175 -8.32 19.28 0.09
N THR A 176 -9.59 18.85 0.10
CA THR A 176 -10.26 18.35 -1.10
C THR A 176 -11.69 18.87 -1.17
N ALA A 177 -12.23 18.96 -2.36
CA ALA A 177 -13.66 19.10 -2.58
C ALA A 177 -14.07 18.20 -3.74
N THR A 178 -15.17 17.45 -3.53
CA THR A 178 -15.80 16.64 -4.57
C THR A 178 -17.19 17.18 -4.83
N ALA A 179 -17.54 17.33 -6.09
CA ALA A 179 -18.89 17.72 -6.52
C ALA A 179 -19.45 16.63 -7.44
N TYR A 180 -20.65 16.15 -7.13
CA TYR A 180 -21.41 15.21 -7.97
C TYR A 180 -22.67 15.92 -8.46
N PHE A 181 -22.94 15.80 -9.74
CA PHE A 181 -24.13 16.35 -10.38
C PHE A 181 -24.80 15.28 -11.22
N ILE A 182 -26.07 15.02 -10.97
CA ILE A 182 -26.90 14.11 -11.75
C ILE A 182 -28.11 14.88 -12.27
N GLN A 183 -28.38 14.79 -13.57
CA GLN A 183 -29.52 15.39 -14.23
C GLN A 183 -30.28 14.35 -15.05
N ASN A 184 -31.50 14.04 -14.65
CA ASN A 184 -32.41 13.24 -15.46
C ASN A 184 -32.97 14.07 -16.62
N LEU A 185 -32.96 13.49 -17.81
CA LEU A 185 -33.43 14.13 -19.01
C LEU A 185 -34.88 13.70 -19.29
N ARG A 186 -35.84 14.62 -19.09
CA ARG A 186 -37.28 14.35 -19.15
C ARG A 186 -37.77 13.78 -20.50
N TYR A 187 -37.13 14.22 -21.59
CA TYR A 187 -37.58 13.92 -22.95
C TYR A 187 -36.72 12.86 -23.66
N PHE A 188 -35.67 12.39 -22.97
CA PHE A 188 -34.78 11.35 -23.46
C PHE A 188 -34.70 10.24 -22.40
N SER A 189 -34.64 8.99 -22.85
CA SER A 189 -34.39 7.87 -21.98
C SER A 189 -32.92 7.90 -21.53
N GLY A 190 -32.54 8.90 -20.71
CA GLY A 190 -31.14 9.07 -20.30
C GLY A 190 -30.95 10.02 -19.13
N LEU A 191 -29.72 10.07 -18.65
CA LEU A 191 -29.25 11.01 -17.63
C LEU A 191 -27.82 11.46 -17.90
N ILE A 192 -27.46 12.61 -17.35
CA ILE A 192 -26.09 13.10 -17.26
C ILE A 192 -25.62 12.91 -15.82
N ASP A 193 -24.48 12.26 -15.66
CA ASP A 193 -23.74 12.11 -14.40
C ASP A 193 -22.40 12.82 -14.56
N ALA A 194 -22.13 13.82 -13.75
CA ALA A 194 -20.88 14.56 -13.77
C ALA A 194 -20.24 14.57 -12.38
N GLU A 195 -18.93 14.45 -12.36
CA GLU A 195 -18.12 14.49 -11.14
C GLU A 195 -16.98 15.46 -11.32
N GLY A 196 -16.79 16.34 -10.36
CA GLY A 196 -15.64 17.22 -10.25
C GLY A 196 -14.89 16.97 -8.94
N TYR A 197 -13.58 17.03 -8.99
CA TYR A 197 -12.73 16.87 -7.83
C TYR A 197 -11.58 17.86 -7.89
N ILE A 198 -11.24 18.47 -6.76
CA ILE A 198 -10.06 19.29 -6.57
C ILE A 198 -9.38 18.89 -5.28
N SER A 199 -8.06 18.87 -5.27
CA SER A 199 -7.28 18.65 -4.05
C SER A 199 -6.01 19.49 -4.05
N TYR A 200 -5.63 19.93 -2.86
CA TYR A 200 -4.37 20.60 -2.59
C TYR A 200 -3.72 20.00 -1.35
N LYS A 201 -2.43 19.70 -1.43
CA LYS A 201 -1.61 19.23 -0.32
C LYS A 201 -0.33 20.06 -0.28
N LYS A 202 0.03 20.50 0.92
CA LYS A 202 1.33 21.11 1.21
C LYS A 202 1.90 20.46 2.47
N GLU A 203 3.16 20.08 2.42
CA GLU A 203 3.84 19.44 3.54
C GLU A 203 5.25 20.03 3.68
N HIS A 204 5.58 20.44 4.89
CA HIS A 204 6.93 20.76 5.30
C HIS A 204 7.46 19.59 6.10
N PHE A 205 8.49 18.95 5.59
CA PHE A 205 9.11 17.81 6.23
C PHE A 205 10.57 18.12 6.55
N GLU A 206 10.96 17.87 7.78
CA GLU A 206 12.32 17.97 8.28
C GLU A 206 12.72 16.65 8.92
N ARG A 207 13.97 16.24 8.72
CA ARG A 207 14.54 15.06 9.34
C ARG A 207 15.97 15.35 9.78
N PHE A 208 16.27 14.94 11.02
CA PHE A 208 17.62 14.90 11.57
C PHE A 208 18.02 13.44 11.72
N ASN A 209 19.24 13.13 11.31
CA ASN A 209 19.69 11.77 11.25
C ASN A 209 21.14 11.65 11.69
N HIS A 210 21.38 10.87 12.77
CA HIS A 210 22.70 10.40 13.15
C HIS A 210 22.82 8.96 12.75
N TYR A 211 23.80 8.65 11.92
CA TYR A 211 24.02 7.31 11.39
C TYR A 211 25.47 6.89 11.61
N GLN A 212 25.68 5.71 12.17
CA GLN A 212 26.99 5.10 12.35
C GLN A 212 26.99 3.72 11.71
N LEU A 213 27.96 3.46 10.86
CA LEU A 213 28.18 2.20 10.14
C LEU A 213 29.59 1.68 10.42
N ASP A 214 29.69 0.42 10.82
CA ASP A 214 30.95 -0.27 11.09
C ASP A 214 31.02 -1.57 10.29
N TYR A 215 32.26 -1.96 9.91
CA TYR A 215 32.58 -3.20 9.18
C TYR A 215 33.54 -4.09 9.99
N PRO A 216 33.08 -4.80 11.04
CA PRO A 216 33.95 -5.49 11.98
C PRO A 216 34.81 -6.62 11.38
N SER A 217 34.31 -7.30 10.33
CA SER A 217 35.01 -8.43 9.69
C SER A 217 35.86 -8.04 8.47
N ALA A 218 35.71 -6.82 7.93
CA ALA A 218 36.40 -6.40 6.72
C ALA A 218 37.67 -5.61 7.06
N ALA A 219 38.82 -6.25 7.00
CA ALA A 219 40.11 -5.58 7.19
C ALA A 219 40.32 -4.48 6.11
N GLY A 220 40.59 -3.26 6.55
CA GLY A 220 40.81 -2.11 5.65
C GLY A 220 39.56 -1.31 5.27
N GLN A 221 38.39 -1.70 5.70
CA GLN A 221 37.17 -0.89 5.56
C GLN A 221 37.03 0.03 6.78
N THR A 222 36.95 1.34 6.54
CA THR A 222 36.69 2.32 7.61
C THR A 222 35.20 2.47 7.82
N GLY A 223 34.80 2.52 9.09
CA GLY A 223 33.43 2.87 9.45
C GLY A 223 33.06 4.29 8.98
N GLU A 224 31.79 4.57 8.89
CA GLU A 224 31.25 5.86 8.47
C GLU A 224 30.30 6.42 9.55
N THR A 225 30.48 7.68 9.89
CA THR A 225 29.56 8.43 10.76
C THR A 225 28.97 9.58 9.99
N LYS A 226 27.64 9.71 10.01
CA LYS A 226 26.91 10.79 9.35
C LYS A 226 26.08 11.55 10.37
N ASN A 227 26.09 12.88 10.27
CA ASN A 227 25.13 13.77 10.90
C ASN A 227 24.50 14.62 9.81
N ARG A 228 23.21 14.36 9.55
CA ARG A 228 22.51 14.95 8.42
C ARG A 228 21.23 15.64 8.82
N TYR A 229 20.96 16.77 8.15
CA TYR A 229 19.70 17.47 8.19
C TYR A 229 19.05 17.43 6.80
N TYR A 230 17.79 17.05 6.77
CA TYR A 230 16.98 16.99 5.55
C TYR A 230 15.87 18.02 5.65
N LYS A 231 15.68 18.78 4.58
CA LYS A 231 14.56 19.69 4.40
C LYS A 231 13.86 19.34 3.10
N SER A 232 12.64 18.78 3.21
CA SER A 232 11.94 18.19 2.05
C SER A 232 10.52 18.73 1.95
N PRO A 233 10.34 20.00 1.50
CA PRO A 233 9.01 20.53 1.23
C PRO A 233 8.38 19.80 0.03
N SER A 234 7.09 19.53 0.12
CA SER A 234 6.32 18.97 -0.98
C SER A 234 5.00 19.68 -1.17
N GLU A 235 4.57 19.80 -2.41
CA GLU A 235 3.32 20.42 -2.81
C GLU A 235 2.66 19.61 -3.90
N MET A 236 1.35 19.43 -3.80
CA MET A 236 0.55 18.72 -4.79
C MET A 236 -0.75 19.48 -5.04
N PHE A 237 -1.05 19.70 -6.30
CA PHE A 237 -2.32 20.22 -6.75
C PHE A 237 -2.90 19.26 -7.80
N SER A 238 -4.13 18.81 -7.60
CA SER A 238 -4.80 17.91 -8.54
C SER A 238 -6.24 18.31 -8.72
N TYR A 239 -6.73 18.21 -9.95
CA TYR A 239 -8.15 18.28 -10.23
C TYR A 239 -8.53 17.32 -11.35
N TYR A 240 -9.78 16.89 -11.35
CA TYR A 240 -10.38 16.20 -12.47
C TYR A 240 -11.85 16.57 -12.63
N GLY A 241 -12.31 16.44 -13.86
CA GLY A 241 -13.72 16.46 -14.22
C GLY A 241 -14.06 15.22 -15.03
N ARG A 242 -15.20 14.60 -14.75
CA ARG A 242 -15.76 13.47 -15.50
C ARG A 242 -17.21 13.80 -15.87
N ALA A 243 -17.61 13.42 -17.08
CA ALA A 243 -18.99 13.46 -17.52
C ALA A 243 -19.35 12.14 -18.19
N ASP A 244 -20.44 11.55 -17.74
CA ASP A 244 -21.03 10.31 -18.24
C ASP A 244 -22.41 10.64 -18.78
N PHE A 245 -22.69 10.23 -20.03
CA PHE A 245 -24.02 10.36 -20.63
C PHE A 245 -24.67 8.98 -20.73
N TRP A 246 -25.71 8.73 -19.94
CA TRP A 246 -26.42 7.47 -19.90
C TRP A 246 -27.54 7.48 -20.94
N TYR A 247 -27.51 6.54 -21.86
CA TYR A 247 -28.55 6.29 -22.83
C TYR A 247 -29.15 4.89 -22.68
N TRP A 248 -30.40 4.82 -22.29
CA TRP A 248 -31.10 3.56 -22.03
C TRP A 248 -31.64 2.95 -23.30
N LEU A 249 -31.26 1.69 -23.59
CA LEU A 249 -31.76 0.88 -24.67
C LEU A 249 -33.03 0.12 -24.29
N PRO A 250 -33.92 -0.27 -25.24
CA PRO A 250 -35.14 -1.02 -24.94
C PRO A 250 -34.92 -2.39 -24.28
N CYS A 251 -33.70 -2.98 -24.34
CA CYS A 251 -33.33 -4.27 -23.79
C CYS A 251 -32.80 -4.23 -22.36
N ASN A 252 -33.06 -3.18 -21.60
CA ASN A 252 -32.54 -2.95 -20.24
C ASN A 252 -31.00 -2.82 -20.16
N PHE A 253 -30.38 -2.39 -21.23
CA PHE A 253 -28.98 -1.98 -21.24
C PHE A 253 -28.86 -0.47 -21.39
N ALA A 254 -27.81 0.08 -20.84
CA ALA A 254 -27.39 1.46 -21.08
C ALA A 254 -26.05 1.48 -21.80
N LEU A 255 -25.93 2.37 -22.78
CA LEU A 255 -24.67 2.79 -23.35
C LEU A 255 -24.27 4.10 -22.67
N VAL A 256 -23.01 4.17 -22.20
CA VAL A 256 -22.54 5.31 -21.44
C VAL A 256 -21.20 5.78 -21.98
N PRO A 257 -21.20 6.66 -23.01
CA PRO A 257 -19.99 7.39 -23.37
C PRO A 257 -19.56 8.25 -22.16
N SER A 258 -18.27 8.23 -21.88
CA SER A 258 -17.66 8.87 -20.74
C SER A 258 -16.39 9.59 -21.14
N TYR A 259 -16.21 10.79 -20.62
CA TYR A 259 -14.97 11.54 -20.76
C TYR A 259 -14.51 12.02 -19.38
N LYS A 260 -13.22 11.82 -19.09
CA LYS A 260 -12.56 12.30 -17.88
C LYS A 260 -11.29 13.04 -18.26
N TYR A 261 -11.11 14.21 -17.70
CA TYR A 261 -9.86 14.97 -17.75
C TYR A 261 -9.29 15.13 -16.35
N ARG A 262 -8.01 14.84 -16.19
CA ARG A 262 -7.30 14.95 -14.91
C ARG A 262 -5.99 15.69 -15.09
N VAL A 263 -5.67 16.55 -14.14
CA VAL A 263 -4.35 17.18 -13.97
C VAL A 263 -3.81 16.89 -12.60
N LEU A 264 -2.53 16.57 -12.53
CA LEU A 264 -1.77 16.40 -11.30
C LEU A 264 -0.45 17.14 -11.42
N ASN A 265 -0.26 18.15 -10.58
CA ASN A 265 0.99 18.87 -10.40
C ASN A 265 1.59 18.46 -9.06
N THR A 266 2.84 18.08 -9.06
CA THR A 266 3.59 17.75 -7.85
C THR A 266 4.94 18.46 -7.86
N ARG A 267 5.30 19.07 -6.74
CA ARG A 267 6.63 19.60 -6.49
C ARG A 267 7.18 18.90 -5.26
N ASN A 268 8.37 18.34 -5.38
CA ASN A 268 9.07 17.66 -4.30
C ASN A 268 10.53 18.10 -4.35
N ASP A 269 10.93 18.83 -3.33
CA ASP A 269 12.31 19.24 -3.16
C ASP A 269 12.93 18.41 -2.03
N ASN A 270 14.15 17.99 -2.17
CA ASN A 270 14.89 17.27 -1.12
C ASN A 270 16.28 17.89 -0.97
N MET A 271 16.46 18.65 0.08
CA MET A 271 17.73 19.27 0.42
C MET A 271 18.37 18.52 1.57
N ILE A 272 19.58 18.03 1.37
CA ILE A 272 20.35 17.26 2.34
C ILE A 272 21.59 18.06 2.72
N TYR A 273 21.76 18.31 4.00
CA TYR A 273 22.88 19.05 4.56
C TYR A 273 23.75 18.10 5.39
N ARG A 274 25.04 18.07 5.10
CA ARG A 274 26.05 17.22 5.75
C ARG A 274 26.67 17.96 6.92
N LEU A 275 25.96 17.96 8.05
CA LEU A 275 26.43 18.65 9.26
C LEU A 275 27.76 18.06 9.77
N ASP A 276 28.02 16.79 9.49
CA ASP A 276 29.27 16.09 9.79
C ASP A 276 30.51 16.73 9.13
N GLN A 277 30.36 17.61 8.15
CA GLN A 277 31.46 18.38 7.54
C GLN A 277 31.87 19.60 8.33
N LEU A 278 31.09 20.04 9.32
CA LEU A 278 31.40 21.18 10.19
C LEU A 278 32.17 20.72 11.42
N ASP A 279 33.13 21.53 11.86
CA ASP A 279 33.91 21.26 13.06
C ASP A 279 33.01 21.10 14.29
N GLY A 280 33.19 19.96 15.01
CA GLY A 280 32.42 19.64 16.21
C GLY A 280 30.98 19.15 15.95
N TRP A 281 30.60 18.88 14.69
CA TRP A 281 29.27 18.40 14.33
C TRP A 281 29.23 16.92 13.84
N GLY A 282 30.38 16.23 13.84
CA GLY A 282 30.45 14.83 13.41
C GLY A 282 29.74 13.86 14.38
N SER A 283 30.03 13.97 15.66
CA SER A 283 29.41 13.17 16.74
C SER A 283 29.33 13.98 18.03
N GLY A 284 28.41 13.64 18.94
CA GLY A 284 28.29 14.26 20.25
C GLY A 284 27.38 15.48 20.33
N LYS A 285 26.77 15.93 19.24
CA LYS A 285 25.69 16.93 19.27
C LYS A 285 24.34 16.25 19.52
N GLU A 286 23.46 16.96 20.19
CA GLU A 286 22.09 16.47 20.41
C GLU A 286 21.34 16.33 19.07
N LEU A 287 20.62 15.23 18.89
CA LEU A 287 19.80 14.99 17.70
C LEU A 287 18.72 16.08 17.58
N GLY A 288 18.72 16.80 16.46
CA GLY A 288 17.82 17.91 16.21
C GLY A 288 18.42 19.29 16.44
N ALA A 289 19.67 19.36 16.90
CA ALA A 289 20.42 20.63 16.92
C ALA A 289 20.81 21.05 15.50
N LEU A 290 20.82 22.36 15.25
CA LEU A 290 21.28 22.97 14.00
C LEU A 290 22.32 24.04 14.30
N PRO A 291 23.36 24.18 13.46
CA PRO A 291 24.23 25.38 13.46
C PRO A 291 23.47 26.59 12.92
N SER A 292 24.14 27.70 12.82
CA SER A 292 23.58 28.90 12.17
C SER A 292 23.20 28.62 10.70
N GLU A 293 22.22 29.34 10.17
CA GLU A 293 21.68 29.06 8.84
C GLU A 293 22.76 29.12 7.74
N TRP A 294 23.65 30.11 7.77
CA TRP A 294 24.70 30.21 6.79
C TRP A 294 25.72 29.05 6.87
N GLU A 295 25.98 28.50 8.07
CA GLU A 295 26.86 27.35 8.26
C GLU A 295 26.25 26.08 7.64
N TYR A 296 25.01 25.69 8.00
CA TYR A 296 24.45 24.47 7.44
C TYR A 296 24.16 24.57 5.94
N LEU A 297 23.79 25.75 5.41
CA LEU A 297 23.60 25.93 3.97
C LEU A 297 24.89 25.65 3.18
N SER A 298 26.08 25.94 3.76
CA SER A 298 27.36 25.64 3.12
C SER A 298 27.65 24.16 2.94
N THR A 299 26.96 23.27 3.72
CA THR A 299 27.16 21.83 3.73
C THR A 299 26.20 21.07 2.83
N LEU A 300 25.53 21.73 1.88
CA LEU A 300 24.58 21.12 0.96
C LEU A 300 25.21 19.96 0.18
N ASP A 301 24.66 18.77 0.36
CA ASP A 301 25.00 17.58 -0.44
C ASP A 301 24.39 17.70 -1.83
N LYS A 302 25.09 18.35 -2.75
CA LYS A 302 24.63 18.52 -4.13
C LYS A 302 24.41 17.19 -4.85
N GLY A 303 25.16 16.15 -4.46
CA GLY A 303 25.06 14.82 -5.06
C GLY A 303 23.74 14.11 -4.76
N ASN A 304 23.14 14.35 -3.60
CA ASN A 304 21.91 13.71 -3.16
C ASN A 304 20.70 14.65 -3.02
N SER A 305 20.94 15.98 -3.07
CA SER A 305 19.86 16.97 -3.08
C SER A 305 19.28 17.16 -4.48
N TYR A 306 17.97 17.38 -4.57
CA TYR A 306 17.28 17.62 -5.84
C TYR A 306 16.04 18.50 -5.69
N ASN A 307 15.67 19.14 -6.80
CA ASN A 307 14.38 19.79 -7.00
C ASN A 307 13.65 19.05 -8.12
N GLN A 308 12.39 18.74 -7.89
CA GLN A 308 11.58 18.01 -8.85
C GLN A 308 10.19 18.64 -8.96
N GLU A 309 9.80 18.99 -10.18
CA GLU A 309 8.43 19.39 -10.50
C GLU A 309 7.88 18.49 -11.58
N GLN A 310 6.70 17.90 -11.37
CA GLN A 310 6.05 17.03 -12.34
C GLN A 310 4.62 17.49 -12.62
N ASN A 311 4.31 17.68 -13.89
CA ASN A 311 2.96 17.88 -14.43
C ASN A 311 2.50 16.61 -15.14
N THR A 312 1.31 16.13 -14.79
CA THR A 312 0.66 15.00 -15.45
C THR A 312 -0.72 15.41 -15.90
N GLN A 313 -1.00 15.28 -17.19
CA GLN A 313 -2.31 15.52 -17.82
C GLN A 313 -2.81 14.19 -18.39
N GLU A 314 -4.06 13.86 -18.12
CA GLU A 314 -4.66 12.60 -18.51
C GLU A 314 -6.05 12.85 -19.10
N HIS A 315 -6.28 12.33 -20.30
CA HIS A 315 -7.58 12.27 -20.96
C HIS A 315 -8.01 10.81 -21.00
N THR A 316 -9.15 10.49 -20.41
CA THR A 316 -9.76 9.16 -20.52
C THR A 316 -11.04 9.27 -21.32
N ILE A 317 -11.09 8.58 -22.43
CA ILE A 317 -12.28 8.43 -23.26
C ILE A 317 -12.73 6.99 -23.10
N SER A 318 -13.96 6.76 -22.66
CA SER A 318 -14.45 5.40 -22.50
C SER A 318 -15.88 5.23 -23.00
N MET A 319 -16.20 4.00 -23.43
CA MET A 319 -17.55 3.53 -23.66
C MET A 319 -17.85 2.49 -22.59
N LYS A 320 -18.95 2.72 -21.83
CA LYS A 320 -19.43 1.77 -20.85
C LYS A 320 -20.72 1.12 -21.34
N ILE A 321 -20.90 -0.14 -21.02
CA ILE A 321 -22.12 -0.91 -21.23
C ILE A 321 -22.56 -1.42 -19.86
N ASN A 322 -23.77 -1.11 -19.46
CA ASN A 322 -24.31 -1.54 -18.17
C ASN A 322 -25.77 -1.99 -18.35
N GLY A 323 -26.08 -3.15 -17.85
CA GLY A 323 -27.46 -3.60 -17.93
C GLY A 323 -27.67 -5.05 -17.50
N ASN A 324 -28.91 -5.49 -17.69
CA ASN A 324 -29.28 -6.86 -17.39
C ASN A 324 -30.38 -7.34 -18.33
N HIS A 325 -30.38 -8.64 -18.60
CA HIS A 325 -31.37 -9.27 -19.43
C HIS A 325 -31.71 -10.67 -18.91
N LEU A 326 -32.96 -11.10 -19.10
CA LEU A 326 -33.40 -12.46 -18.78
C LEU A 326 -33.14 -13.36 -20.00
N ILE A 327 -32.39 -14.42 -19.79
CA ILE A 327 -32.01 -15.41 -20.79
C ILE A 327 -32.55 -16.81 -20.40
N LEU A 328 -32.40 -17.81 -21.27
CA LEU A 328 -32.81 -19.20 -21.06
C LEU A 328 -34.27 -19.30 -20.61
N ASN A 329 -35.20 -18.75 -21.39
CA ASN A 329 -36.63 -18.69 -21.08
C ASN A 329 -36.91 -18.08 -19.71
N ASN A 330 -36.30 -16.96 -19.43
CA ASN A 330 -36.42 -16.18 -18.18
C ASN A 330 -35.93 -16.91 -16.91
N LYS A 331 -35.17 -18.01 -17.04
CA LYS A 331 -34.63 -18.75 -15.88
C LYS A 331 -33.32 -18.17 -15.33
N VAL A 332 -32.61 -17.43 -16.13
CA VAL A 332 -31.31 -16.84 -15.76
C VAL A 332 -31.32 -15.35 -16.06
N ARG A 333 -30.97 -14.56 -15.07
CA ARG A 333 -30.67 -13.13 -15.24
C ARG A 333 -29.19 -12.98 -15.56
N PHE A 334 -28.92 -12.45 -16.72
CA PHE A 334 -27.59 -12.03 -17.14
C PHE A 334 -27.42 -10.56 -16.77
N GLU A 335 -26.37 -10.24 -16.04
CA GLU A 335 -25.95 -8.86 -15.76
C GLU A 335 -24.57 -8.64 -16.39
N ALA A 336 -24.41 -7.51 -17.05
CA ALA A 336 -23.13 -7.13 -17.63
C ALA A 336 -22.80 -5.67 -17.30
N TYR A 337 -21.55 -5.47 -16.93
CA TYR A 337 -20.90 -4.16 -16.89
C TYR A 337 -19.57 -4.28 -17.63
N ALA A 338 -19.36 -3.47 -18.62
CA ALA A 338 -18.11 -3.40 -19.35
C ALA A 338 -17.71 -1.93 -19.54
N GLU A 339 -16.42 -1.63 -19.40
CA GLU A 339 -15.85 -0.33 -19.67
C GLU A 339 -14.59 -0.49 -20.52
N PHE A 340 -14.50 0.29 -21.59
CA PHE A 340 -13.41 0.26 -22.56
C PHE A 340 -12.71 1.63 -22.63
N PRO A 341 -11.88 1.96 -21.62
CA PRO A 341 -11.19 3.24 -21.57
C PRO A 341 -9.93 3.24 -22.44
N VAL A 342 -9.76 4.29 -23.20
CA VAL A 342 -8.49 4.70 -23.79
C VAL A 342 -7.97 5.88 -22.98
N VAL A 343 -6.81 5.69 -22.35
CA VAL A 343 -6.18 6.66 -21.48
C VAL A 343 -4.98 7.28 -22.19
N LEU A 344 -5.06 8.58 -22.46
CA LEU A 344 -3.98 9.36 -23.07
C LEU A 344 -3.32 10.20 -21.99
N THR A 345 -2.07 9.91 -21.65
CA THR A 345 -1.34 10.56 -20.57
C THR A 345 -0.14 11.31 -21.13
N ARG A 346 -0.03 12.61 -20.80
CA ARG A 346 1.17 13.42 -21.00
C ARG A 346 1.79 13.74 -19.65
N ARG A 347 3.07 13.42 -19.49
CA ARG A 347 3.83 13.72 -18.28
C ARG A 347 5.05 14.56 -18.64
N LYS A 348 5.24 15.65 -17.89
CA LYS A 348 6.41 16.50 -17.97
C LYS A 348 7.09 16.48 -16.59
N LEU A 349 8.37 16.26 -16.54
CA LEU A 349 9.22 16.31 -15.36
C LEU A 349 10.31 17.33 -15.59
N ASP A 350 10.37 18.34 -14.74
CA ASP A 350 11.50 19.27 -14.59
C ASP A 350 12.31 18.77 -13.38
N TYR A 351 13.60 18.48 -13.58
CA TYR A 351 14.44 17.84 -12.57
C TYR A 351 15.83 18.45 -12.53
N VAL A 352 16.24 18.91 -11.35
CA VAL A 352 17.55 19.49 -11.08
C VAL A 352 18.24 18.75 -9.94
N ARG A 353 19.44 18.23 -10.18
CA ARG A 353 20.29 17.58 -9.17
C ARG A 353 21.74 17.58 -9.61
N ALA A 354 22.65 18.09 -8.79
CA ALA A 354 24.07 18.20 -9.12
C ALA A 354 24.30 18.84 -10.50
N ASN A 355 24.84 18.07 -11.45
CA ASN A 355 25.10 18.50 -12.83
C ASN A 355 23.95 18.16 -13.81
N ILE A 356 22.85 17.61 -13.30
CA ILE A 356 21.69 17.27 -14.10
C ILE A 356 20.67 18.39 -13.96
N ASP A 357 20.40 19.06 -15.07
CA ASP A 357 19.29 19.99 -15.24
C ASP A 357 18.55 19.57 -16.51
N THR A 358 17.38 18.98 -16.35
CA THR A 358 16.72 18.31 -17.47
C THR A 358 15.20 18.39 -17.40
N VAL A 359 14.61 18.46 -18.58
CA VAL A 359 13.17 18.40 -18.78
C VAL A 359 12.83 17.16 -19.57
N LEU A 360 12.07 16.27 -18.98
CA LEU A 360 11.57 15.06 -19.65
C LEU A 360 10.09 15.18 -19.96
N THR A 361 9.72 14.90 -21.21
CA THR A 361 8.30 14.79 -21.60
C THR A 361 8.04 13.41 -22.17
N LYS A 362 6.99 12.76 -21.68
CA LYS A 362 6.52 11.45 -22.19
C LYS A 362 5.02 11.48 -22.43
N GLN A 363 4.61 10.88 -23.55
CA GLN A 363 3.22 10.62 -23.86
C GLN A 363 2.99 9.12 -23.95
N VAL A 364 1.89 8.67 -23.40
CA VAL A 364 1.51 7.26 -23.35
C VAL A 364 0.03 7.13 -23.68
N ALA A 365 -0.31 6.17 -24.54
CA ALA A 365 -1.66 5.70 -24.73
C ALA A 365 -1.78 4.31 -24.10
N ALA A 366 -2.80 4.09 -23.28
CA ALA A 366 -3.10 2.81 -22.65
C ALA A 366 -4.56 2.44 -22.88
N PHE A 367 -4.81 1.14 -23.04
CA PHE A 367 -6.16 0.57 -23.09
C PHE A 367 -6.33 -0.35 -21.91
N ASN A 368 -7.23 0.00 -20.99
CA ASN A 368 -7.42 -0.65 -19.70
C ASN A 368 -8.87 -1.16 -19.56
N PRO A 369 -9.29 -2.18 -20.33
CA PRO A 369 -10.65 -2.68 -20.30
C PRO A 369 -10.98 -3.32 -18.95
N PHE A 370 -12.22 -3.08 -18.51
CA PHE A 370 -12.84 -3.75 -17.38
C PHE A 370 -14.14 -4.40 -17.83
N VAL A 371 -14.31 -5.68 -17.52
CA VAL A 371 -15.52 -6.45 -17.84
C VAL A 371 -15.95 -7.25 -16.63
N ARG A 372 -17.19 -7.07 -16.22
CA ARG A 372 -17.84 -7.90 -15.20
C ARG A 372 -19.15 -8.45 -15.73
N THR A 373 -19.34 -9.76 -15.62
CA THR A 373 -20.59 -10.43 -15.99
C THR A 373 -21.06 -11.32 -14.86
N SER A 374 -22.38 -11.38 -14.68
CA SER A 374 -23.02 -12.25 -13.69
C SER A 374 -24.16 -13.04 -14.31
N PHE A 375 -24.20 -14.31 -14.01
CA PHE A 375 -25.31 -15.20 -14.36
C PHE A 375 -26.02 -15.60 -13.06
N ILE A 376 -27.26 -15.17 -12.89
CA ILE A 376 -28.03 -15.34 -11.67
C ILE A 376 -29.27 -16.15 -12.02
N TRP A 377 -29.40 -17.36 -11.43
CA TRP A 377 -30.61 -18.18 -11.63
C TRP A 377 -31.79 -17.54 -10.93
N HIS A 378 -32.96 -17.72 -11.51
CA HIS A 378 -34.22 -17.07 -11.10
C HIS A 378 -34.58 -17.25 -9.63
N ASP A 379 -34.13 -18.34 -9.00
CA ASP A 379 -34.30 -18.58 -7.58
C ASP A 379 -33.28 -17.83 -6.68
N TRP A 380 -32.39 -17.01 -7.26
CA TRP A 380 -31.31 -16.27 -6.59
C TRP A 380 -30.38 -17.16 -5.75
N LYS A 381 -30.46 -18.45 -5.90
CA LYS A 381 -29.68 -19.41 -5.11
C LYS A 381 -28.33 -19.71 -5.73
N ARG A 382 -28.24 -19.55 -7.04
CA ARG A 382 -27.01 -19.82 -7.80
C ARG A 382 -26.60 -18.59 -8.56
N ARG A 383 -25.31 -18.28 -8.49
CA ARG A 383 -24.71 -17.14 -9.16
C ARG A 383 -23.29 -17.49 -9.62
N ILE A 384 -22.96 -17.12 -10.85
CA ILE A 384 -21.60 -17.11 -11.37
C ILE A 384 -21.26 -15.65 -11.67
N ASP A 385 -20.12 -15.21 -11.16
CA ASP A 385 -19.55 -13.90 -11.50
C ASP A 385 -18.21 -14.11 -12.18
N ILE A 386 -17.96 -13.36 -13.25
CA ILE A 386 -16.70 -13.32 -13.99
C ILE A 386 -16.29 -11.85 -14.09
N GLU A 387 -15.08 -11.54 -13.65
CA GLU A 387 -14.53 -10.20 -13.72
C GLU A 387 -13.13 -10.26 -14.35
N TYR A 388 -12.89 -9.41 -15.34
CA TYR A 388 -11.60 -9.25 -15.98
C TYR A 388 -11.23 -7.77 -16.00
N ASP A 389 -10.01 -7.47 -15.56
CA ASP A 389 -9.46 -6.12 -15.46
C ASP A 389 -8.05 -6.05 -16.03
N VAL A 390 -7.75 -4.96 -16.72
CA VAL A 390 -6.41 -4.63 -17.20
C VAL A 390 -6.00 -3.26 -16.67
N ASP A 391 -4.87 -3.19 -15.98
CA ASP A 391 -4.32 -1.95 -15.42
C ASP A 391 -2.90 -1.68 -15.94
N THR A 392 -2.68 -0.49 -16.49
CA THR A 392 -1.37 -0.04 -16.96
C THR A 392 -0.74 0.91 -15.95
N LYS A 393 0.37 0.48 -15.32
CA LYS A 393 1.17 1.30 -14.40
C LYS A 393 2.33 1.94 -15.14
N LEU A 394 2.39 3.26 -15.05
CA LEU A 394 3.48 4.04 -15.65
C LEU A 394 4.70 4.04 -14.71
N TYR A 395 5.90 3.93 -15.28
CA TYR A 395 7.13 4.07 -14.50
C TYR A 395 7.34 5.53 -14.05
N GLY A 396 8.09 5.73 -12.97
CA GLY A 396 8.51 7.07 -12.53
C GLY A 396 9.47 7.71 -13.54
N LEU A 397 9.24 8.96 -13.95
CA LEU A 397 10.13 9.61 -14.92
C LEU A 397 11.54 9.81 -14.35
N SER A 398 11.67 10.14 -13.06
CA SER A 398 12.98 10.24 -12.39
C SER A 398 13.75 8.93 -12.36
N GLN A 399 13.07 7.76 -12.39
CA GLN A 399 13.73 6.46 -12.46
C GLN A 399 14.44 6.20 -13.79
N THR A 400 14.15 7.00 -14.83
CA THR A 400 14.81 6.88 -16.14
C THR A 400 16.08 7.72 -16.28
N LEU A 401 16.33 8.63 -15.34
CA LEU A 401 17.52 9.45 -15.31
C LEU A 401 18.71 8.63 -14.83
N ASP A 402 19.88 8.85 -15.41
CA ASP A 402 21.11 8.20 -14.97
C ASP A 402 21.67 8.89 -13.71
N ILE A 403 21.01 8.58 -12.60
CA ILE A 403 21.28 9.16 -11.29
C ILE A 403 21.78 8.07 -10.36
N ARG A 404 22.86 8.37 -9.64
CA ARG A 404 23.31 7.57 -8.51
C ARG A 404 22.87 8.25 -7.21
N SER A 405 22.11 7.55 -6.37
CA SER A 405 21.78 7.97 -5.02
C SER A 405 22.45 7.04 -4.02
N ASP A 406 23.29 7.60 -3.15
CA ASP A 406 24.09 6.89 -2.15
C ASP A 406 24.03 7.58 -0.76
N ASP A 407 22.94 8.28 -0.51
CA ASP A 407 22.68 8.87 0.81
C ASP A 407 22.66 7.80 1.92
N ASP A 408 22.04 6.65 1.66
CA ASP A 408 22.20 5.45 2.47
C ASP A 408 23.43 4.66 1.99
N PRO A 409 24.51 4.54 2.78
CA PRO A 409 25.74 3.89 2.37
C PRO A 409 25.58 2.39 2.09
N LEU A 410 24.60 1.73 2.67
CA LEU A 410 24.30 0.31 2.40
C LEU A 410 23.33 0.11 1.23
N ARG A 411 22.78 1.19 0.67
CA ARG A 411 21.79 1.15 -0.39
C ARG A 411 22.04 2.19 -1.47
N VAL A 412 22.72 1.79 -2.52
CA VAL A 412 22.92 2.63 -3.71
C VAL A 412 21.77 2.41 -4.70
N THR A 413 21.18 3.48 -5.21
CA THR A 413 20.13 3.41 -6.24
C THR A 413 20.60 4.08 -7.51
N LEU A 414 20.37 3.40 -8.65
CA LEU A 414 20.70 3.87 -10.00
C LEU A 414 19.43 4.09 -10.82
N GLY A 415 19.52 4.83 -11.92
CA GLY A 415 18.44 4.97 -12.88
C GLY A 415 18.52 3.99 -14.05
N ASN A 416 17.45 3.94 -14.88
CA ASN A 416 17.39 3.12 -16.09
C ASN A 416 16.49 3.76 -17.17
N GLY A 417 17.10 4.34 -18.19
CA GLY A 417 16.40 4.97 -19.33
C GLY A 417 15.59 4.03 -20.22
N ARG A 418 15.70 2.69 -20.03
CA ARG A 418 15.04 1.66 -20.87
C ARG A 418 13.75 1.10 -20.26
N LEU A 419 13.23 1.71 -19.20
CA LEU A 419 12.01 1.27 -18.54
C LEU A 419 10.78 1.33 -19.47
N LYS A 420 9.96 0.29 -19.37
CA LYS A 420 8.66 0.17 -20.05
C LYS A 420 7.55 0.19 -19.00
N ASN A 421 6.36 0.64 -19.39
CA ASN A 421 5.18 0.56 -18.55
C ASN A 421 4.81 -0.89 -18.24
N SER A 422 4.31 -1.11 -17.05
CA SER A 422 3.85 -2.43 -16.61
C SER A 422 2.36 -2.57 -16.89
N VAL A 423 1.93 -3.77 -17.30
CA VAL A 423 0.53 -4.09 -17.57
C VAL A 423 0.15 -5.29 -16.71
N ALA A 424 -0.83 -5.09 -15.83
CA ALA A 424 -1.41 -6.13 -15.01
C ALA A 424 -2.71 -6.64 -15.63
N HIS A 425 -2.88 -7.96 -15.64
CA HIS A 425 -4.10 -8.65 -16.03
C HIS A 425 -4.66 -9.38 -14.82
N GLN A 426 -5.91 -9.14 -14.49
CA GLN A 426 -6.59 -9.79 -13.38
C GLN A 426 -7.85 -10.48 -13.90
N LEU A 427 -8.06 -11.73 -13.49
CA LEU A 427 -9.25 -12.50 -13.76
C LEU A 427 -9.76 -13.08 -12.45
N ASP A 428 -11.01 -12.81 -12.14
CA ASP A 428 -11.72 -13.34 -11.00
C ASP A 428 -12.96 -14.10 -11.49
N VAL A 429 -13.11 -15.34 -11.03
CA VAL A 429 -14.30 -16.16 -11.30
C VAL A 429 -14.84 -16.66 -9.97
N SER A 430 -16.12 -16.43 -9.70
CA SER A 430 -16.75 -16.94 -8.51
C SER A 430 -18.06 -17.68 -8.82
N TYR A 431 -18.33 -18.71 -8.04
CA TYR A 431 -19.58 -19.41 -8.05
C TYR A 431 -20.16 -19.48 -6.64
N THR A 432 -21.41 -19.10 -6.50
CA THR A 432 -22.15 -19.16 -5.23
C THR A 432 -23.40 -20.03 -5.41
N ASN A 433 -23.65 -20.92 -4.46
CA ASN A 433 -24.87 -21.70 -4.39
C ASN A 433 -25.39 -21.70 -2.94
N ASN A 434 -26.54 -21.10 -2.73
CA ASN A 434 -27.20 -21.02 -1.43
C ASN A 434 -28.53 -21.72 -1.44
N SER A 435 -28.69 -22.75 -0.63
CA SER A 435 -29.93 -23.51 -0.48
C SER A 435 -30.50 -23.39 0.94
N ASN A 436 -31.40 -22.43 1.15
CA ASN A 436 -32.05 -22.20 2.44
C ASN A 436 -32.83 -23.43 2.92
N ARG A 437 -33.45 -24.19 2.00
CA ARG A 437 -34.20 -25.40 2.35
C ARG A 437 -33.33 -26.50 2.94
N LYS A 438 -32.10 -26.66 2.40
CA LYS A 438 -31.09 -27.62 2.87
C LYS A 438 -30.08 -27.02 3.84
N GLN A 439 -30.18 -25.72 4.15
CA GLN A 439 -29.17 -24.95 4.89
C GLN A 439 -27.73 -25.26 4.41
N ARG A 440 -27.57 -25.25 3.11
CA ARG A 440 -26.31 -25.53 2.46
C ARG A 440 -25.85 -24.27 1.73
N PHE A 441 -24.68 -23.82 2.04
CA PHE A 441 -23.98 -22.74 1.37
C PHE A 441 -22.72 -23.29 0.74
N PHE A 442 -22.47 -22.97 -0.51
CA PHE A 442 -21.25 -23.26 -1.24
C PHE A 442 -20.83 -22.00 -1.99
N ASN A 443 -19.62 -21.55 -1.76
CA ASN A 443 -19.00 -20.46 -2.50
C ASN A 443 -17.58 -20.87 -2.88
N THR A 444 -17.22 -20.67 -4.13
CA THR A 444 -15.84 -20.81 -4.59
C THR A 444 -15.46 -19.59 -5.40
N ARG A 445 -14.20 -19.16 -5.27
CA ARG A 445 -13.60 -18.10 -6.06
C ARG A 445 -12.24 -18.55 -6.54
N VAL A 446 -11.93 -18.27 -7.80
CA VAL A 446 -10.62 -18.45 -8.40
C VAL A 446 -10.17 -17.09 -8.93
N ASN A 447 -8.96 -16.70 -8.58
CA ASN A 447 -8.35 -15.47 -9.07
C ASN A 447 -7.02 -15.78 -9.74
N TYR A 448 -6.75 -15.07 -10.83
CA TYR A 448 -5.49 -15.09 -11.56
C TYR A 448 -5.01 -13.65 -11.73
N ASN A 449 -3.75 -13.39 -11.41
CA ASN A 449 -3.10 -12.11 -11.64
C ASN A 449 -1.74 -12.35 -12.30
N ALA A 450 -1.48 -11.67 -13.43
CA ALA A 450 -0.20 -11.72 -14.12
C ALA A 450 0.22 -10.31 -14.52
N VAL A 451 1.51 -10.01 -14.34
CA VAL A 451 2.05 -8.70 -14.65
C VAL A 451 3.11 -8.83 -15.74
N ARG A 452 2.87 -8.15 -16.87
CA ARG A 452 3.82 -8.00 -17.94
C ARG A 452 4.66 -6.74 -17.72
N ASN A 453 5.97 -6.82 -17.94
CA ASN A 453 6.92 -5.74 -17.72
C ASN A 453 6.82 -5.14 -16.30
N GLN A 454 6.63 -5.98 -15.30
CA GLN A 454 6.58 -5.50 -13.91
C GLN A 454 7.82 -4.67 -13.60
N ILE A 455 7.59 -3.48 -13.05
CA ILE A 455 8.70 -2.63 -12.60
C ILE A 455 9.16 -3.16 -11.25
N GLY A 456 10.38 -3.64 -11.22
CA GLY A 456 11.07 -4.14 -10.05
C GLY A 456 12.49 -3.61 -10.01
N TYR A 457 13.35 -4.22 -9.20
CA TYR A 457 14.76 -3.86 -9.10
C TYR A 457 15.65 -5.06 -9.39
N SER A 458 16.68 -4.84 -10.22
CA SER A 458 17.86 -5.69 -10.20
C SER A 458 18.73 -5.23 -9.04
N SER A 459 19.15 -6.15 -8.18
CA SER A 459 20.02 -5.86 -7.06
C SER A 459 21.36 -6.57 -7.21
N GLU A 460 22.44 -5.84 -6.97
CA GLU A 460 23.79 -6.35 -6.86
C GLU A 460 24.25 -6.22 -5.41
N TYR A 461 24.72 -7.31 -4.83
CA TYR A 461 25.16 -7.36 -3.43
C TYR A 461 26.68 -7.51 -3.34
N ASN A 462 27.33 -6.59 -2.64
CA ASN A 462 28.74 -6.67 -2.32
C ASN A 462 28.93 -7.38 -0.97
N ARG A 463 29.52 -8.57 -0.98
CA ARG A 463 29.71 -9.39 0.23
C ARG A 463 30.68 -8.81 1.23
N ALA A 464 31.70 -8.08 0.76
CA ALA A 464 32.72 -7.51 1.63
C ALA A 464 32.15 -6.36 2.49
N THR A 465 31.25 -5.56 1.90
CA THR A 465 30.69 -4.36 2.54
C THR A 465 29.22 -4.52 2.96
N GLY A 466 28.51 -5.49 2.39
CA GLY A 466 27.09 -5.65 2.58
C GLY A 466 26.24 -4.60 1.84
N VAL A 467 26.83 -3.82 0.92
CA VAL A 467 26.15 -2.80 0.12
C VAL A 467 25.31 -3.46 -0.96
N TYR A 468 24.08 -2.98 -1.10
CA TYR A 468 23.19 -3.30 -2.21
C TYR A 468 23.15 -2.16 -3.22
N THR A 469 23.38 -2.47 -4.48
CA THR A 469 23.14 -1.56 -5.60
C THR A 469 21.85 -1.95 -6.32
N TYR A 470 20.87 -1.07 -6.37
CA TYR A 470 19.57 -1.28 -6.97
C TYR A 470 19.45 -0.54 -8.29
N ARG A 471 18.97 -1.21 -9.33
CA ARG A 471 18.62 -0.60 -10.61
C ARG A 471 17.19 -0.98 -10.98
N PRO A 472 16.30 -0.02 -11.28
CA PRO A 472 14.95 -0.33 -11.72
C PRO A 472 14.97 -1.03 -13.08
N VAL A 473 14.22 -2.12 -13.22
CA VAL A 473 14.16 -2.94 -14.44
C VAL A 473 12.76 -3.49 -14.65
N ASN A 474 12.46 -3.91 -15.87
CA ASN A 474 11.24 -4.65 -16.15
C ASN A 474 11.47 -6.15 -16.00
N ILE A 475 10.69 -6.78 -15.14
CA ILE A 475 10.75 -8.21 -14.84
C ILE A 475 9.47 -8.88 -15.35
N ASN A 476 9.62 -9.97 -16.10
CA ASN A 476 8.52 -10.78 -16.61
C ASN A 476 8.50 -12.15 -15.93
N GLY A 477 7.29 -12.72 -15.82
CA GLY A 477 7.07 -14.03 -15.26
C GLY A 477 6.46 -14.03 -13.87
N ASN A 478 6.17 -12.87 -13.30
CA ASN A 478 5.45 -12.75 -12.05
C ASN A 478 3.96 -12.99 -12.28
N TYR A 479 3.41 -13.99 -11.59
CA TYR A 479 1.97 -14.27 -11.58
C TYR A 479 1.55 -14.91 -10.25
N SER A 480 0.27 -14.81 -9.95
CA SER A 480 -0.35 -15.54 -8.86
C SER A 480 -1.66 -16.19 -9.31
N VAL A 481 -1.91 -17.37 -8.81
CA VAL A 481 -3.18 -18.09 -8.94
C VAL A 481 -3.67 -18.39 -7.54
N GLY A 482 -4.89 -17.97 -7.22
CA GLY A 482 -5.51 -18.23 -5.93
C GLY A 482 -6.88 -18.88 -6.11
N GLY A 483 -7.28 -19.63 -5.09
CA GLY A 483 -8.63 -20.18 -5.02
C GLY A 483 -9.06 -20.35 -3.58
N ASN A 484 -10.34 -20.14 -3.33
CA ASN A 484 -10.94 -20.45 -2.05
C ASN A 484 -12.28 -21.18 -2.24
N VAL A 485 -12.56 -22.08 -1.34
CA VAL A 485 -13.82 -22.81 -1.24
C VAL A 485 -14.36 -22.63 0.17
N ASN A 486 -15.58 -22.11 0.27
CA ASN A 486 -16.32 -22.02 1.51
C ASN A 486 -17.54 -22.94 1.39
N TYR A 487 -17.64 -23.90 2.29
CA TYR A 487 -18.77 -24.79 2.33
C TYR A 487 -19.35 -24.86 3.73
N SER A 488 -20.67 -24.76 3.84
CA SER A 488 -21.34 -24.97 5.10
C SER A 488 -22.67 -25.74 4.88
N MET A 489 -23.01 -26.61 5.84
CA MET A 489 -24.23 -27.35 5.80
C MET A 489 -24.73 -27.75 7.19
N ALA A 490 -26.05 -27.91 7.32
CA ALA A 490 -26.63 -28.59 8.46
C ALA A 490 -26.48 -30.09 8.30
N LEU A 491 -25.95 -30.79 9.32
CA LEU A 491 -25.71 -32.23 9.31
C LEU A 491 -26.94 -33.01 9.73
N ASP A 492 -27.90 -32.38 10.42
CA ASP A 492 -29.13 -33.03 10.90
C ASP A 492 -30.40 -32.31 10.41
N LYS A 493 -31.52 -33.04 10.32
CA LYS A 493 -32.83 -32.49 9.91
C LYS A 493 -33.34 -31.39 10.86
N LYS A 494 -32.95 -31.43 12.13
CA LYS A 494 -33.33 -30.44 13.15
C LYS A 494 -32.39 -29.22 13.13
N ARG A 495 -31.36 -29.22 12.26
CA ARG A 495 -30.43 -28.12 12.04
C ARG A 495 -29.66 -27.70 13.28
N ARG A 496 -29.41 -28.64 14.19
CA ARG A 496 -28.68 -28.42 15.42
C ARG A 496 -27.17 -28.54 15.22
N TRP A 497 -26.75 -29.42 14.32
CA TRP A 497 -25.37 -29.62 13.96
C TRP A 497 -25.06 -28.91 12.64
N ASN A 498 -24.05 -28.02 12.65
CA ASN A 498 -23.60 -27.31 11.46
C ASN A 498 -22.12 -27.57 11.24
N LEU A 499 -21.76 -27.95 10.02
CA LEU A 499 -20.39 -28.09 9.55
C LEU A 499 -20.08 -26.86 8.67
N SER A 500 -18.91 -26.25 8.86
CA SER A 500 -18.38 -25.23 7.96
C SER A 500 -16.93 -25.55 7.66
N THR A 501 -16.54 -25.52 6.39
CA THR A 501 -15.15 -25.62 5.96
C THR A 501 -14.76 -24.42 5.11
N THR A 502 -13.52 -23.99 5.25
CA THR A 502 -12.90 -22.96 4.41
C THR A 502 -11.55 -23.46 3.98
N THR A 503 -11.42 -23.75 2.68
CA THR A 503 -10.16 -24.15 2.05
C THR A 503 -9.65 -23.01 1.20
N SER A 504 -8.40 -22.63 1.30
CA SER A 504 -7.76 -21.69 0.39
C SER A 504 -6.42 -22.23 -0.10
N ALA A 505 -6.17 -22.04 -1.39
CA ALA A 505 -4.91 -22.36 -2.03
C ALA A 505 -4.40 -21.13 -2.77
N GLN A 506 -3.11 -20.81 -2.66
CA GLN A 506 -2.50 -19.69 -3.37
C GLN A 506 -1.10 -20.06 -3.85
N LEU A 507 -0.90 -19.98 -5.15
CA LEU A 507 0.38 -20.18 -5.80
C LEU A 507 0.91 -18.82 -6.27
N HIS A 508 2.11 -18.46 -5.83
CA HIS A 508 2.86 -17.30 -6.32
C HIS A 508 4.09 -17.77 -7.10
N ASN A 509 4.32 -17.20 -8.25
CA ASN A 509 5.57 -17.31 -8.98
C ASN A 509 6.24 -15.94 -8.98
N ASN A 510 7.27 -15.76 -8.16
CA ASN A 510 8.04 -14.54 -8.04
C ASN A 510 9.36 -14.68 -8.80
N VAL A 511 9.68 -13.68 -9.60
CA VAL A 511 10.94 -13.58 -10.34
C VAL A 511 11.66 -12.34 -9.86
N ASP A 512 12.90 -12.52 -9.38
CA ASP A 512 13.79 -11.46 -8.96
C ASP A 512 15.09 -11.51 -9.75
N LEU A 513 15.80 -10.39 -9.82
CA LEU A 513 17.11 -10.26 -10.42
C LEU A 513 18.11 -9.87 -9.34
N ILE A 514 18.92 -10.81 -8.89
CA ILE A 514 19.92 -10.60 -7.86
C ILE A 514 21.27 -11.18 -8.30
N THR A 515 22.30 -10.36 -8.17
CA THR A 515 23.70 -10.75 -8.41
C THR A 515 24.53 -10.52 -7.16
N VAL A 516 25.67 -11.19 -7.08
CA VAL A 516 26.70 -10.90 -6.09
C VAL A 516 27.93 -10.42 -6.85
N THR A 517 28.55 -9.34 -6.40
CA THR A 517 29.75 -8.77 -7.04
C THR A 517 30.83 -9.84 -7.21
N GLY A 518 31.33 -9.97 -8.43
CA GLY A 518 32.36 -10.98 -8.79
C GLY A 518 31.83 -12.42 -8.98
N SER A 519 30.50 -12.61 -9.05
CA SER A 519 29.88 -13.91 -9.33
C SER A 519 29.32 -13.98 -10.75
N ASP A 520 29.64 -15.07 -11.48
CA ASP A 520 29.05 -15.38 -12.79
C ASP A 520 27.72 -16.10 -12.71
N ALA A 521 27.13 -16.22 -11.52
CA ALA A 521 25.83 -16.88 -11.31
C ALA A 521 24.69 -16.16 -12.07
N ASN A 522 23.73 -16.94 -12.58
CA ASN A 522 22.55 -16.40 -13.25
C ASN A 522 21.81 -15.44 -12.33
N PRO A 523 21.65 -14.16 -12.71
CA PRO A 523 21.00 -13.16 -11.86
C PRO A 523 19.51 -13.47 -11.58
N ARG A 524 18.88 -14.29 -12.44
CA ARG A 524 17.45 -14.55 -12.38
C ARG A 524 17.13 -15.62 -11.34
N SER A 525 16.50 -15.20 -10.26
CA SER A 525 15.93 -16.07 -9.24
C SER A 525 14.43 -16.23 -9.47
N LYS A 526 13.95 -17.48 -9.45
CA LYS A 526 12.55 -17.81 -9.64
C LYS A 526 12.09 -18.66 -8.46
N VAL A 527 11.22 -18.10 -7.64
CA VAL A 527 10.69 -18.77 -6.46
C VAL A 527 9.20 -19.02 -6.63
N LYS A 528 8.79 -20.28 -6.52
CA LYS A 528 7.39 -20.68 -6.48
C LYS A 528 7.01 -20.93 -5.03
N THR A 529 5.97 -20.26 -4.56
CA THR A 529 5.45 -20.45 -3.20
C THR A 529 3.99 -20.87 -3.27
N LEU A 530 3.70 -22.01 -2.68
CA LEU A 530 2.34 -22.54 -2.51
C LEU A 530 1.93 -22.40 -1.04
N PHE A 531 0.78 -21.77 -0.81
CA PHE A 531 0.11 -21.70 0.48
C PHE A 531 -1.18 -22.51 0.41
N LEU A 532 -1.39 -23.37 1.40
CA LEU A 532 -2.64 -24.08 1.59
C LEU A 532 -3.12 -23.80 3.00
N ASN A 533 -4.39 -23.43 3.14
CA ASN A 533 -5.03 -23.24 4.44
C ASN A 533 -6.36 -24.00 4.43
N GLU A 534 -6.60 -24.74 5.49
CA GLU A 534 -7.85 -25.42 5.74
C GLU A 534 -8.36 -25.05 7.14
N THR A 535 -9.64 -24.78 7.24
CA THR A 535 -10.32 -24.58 8.52
C THR A 535 -11.61 -25.35 8.50
N VAL A 536 -11.79 -26.20 9.49
CA VAL A 536 -13.03 -26.96 9.72
C VAL A 536 -13.63 -26.53 11.04
N LYS A 537 -14.91 -26.25 11.03
CA LYS A 537 -15.68 -25.85 12.21
C LYS A 537 -16.94 -26.68 12.31
N ILE A 538 -17.21 -27.24 13.48
CA ILE A 538 -18.44 -27.94 13.81
C ILE A 538 -19.10 -27.22 14.99
N ASP A 539 -20.37 -26.84 14.82
CA ASP A 539 -21.16 -26.17 15.84
C ASP A 539 -22.38 -27.04 16.18
N HIS A 540 -22.70 -27.16 17.45
CA HIS A 540 -23.92 -27.74 17.96
C HIS A 540 -24.75 -26.75 18.77
N ARG A 541 -26.05 -26.68 18.50
CA ARG A 541 -26.99 -25.79 19.20
C ARG A 541 -27.86 -26.59 20.15
N PHE A 542 -27.85 -26.21 21.43
CA PHE A 542 -28.72 -26.72 22.48
C PHE A 542 -29.68 -25.59 22.94
N GLY A 543 -30.88 -25.57 22.42
CA GLY A 543 -31.81 -24.49 22.71
C GLY A 543 -31.21 -23.11 22.39
N ARG A 544 -30.93 -22.30 23.42
CA ARG A 544 -30.31 -20.97 23.28
C ARG A 544 -28.78 -20.99 23.30
N GLN A 545 -28.17 -22.10 23.69
CA GLN A 545 -26.70 -22.22 23.78
C GLN A 545 -26.12 -22.79 22.49
N LYS A 546 -24.89 -22.42 22.17
CA LYS A 546 -24.13 -22.92 21.05
C LYS A 546 -22.74 -23.32 21.51
N VAL A 547 -22.35 -24.56 21.22
CA VAL A 547 -21.00 -25.09 21.47
C VAL A 547 -20.39 -25.46 20.13
N GLY A 548 -19.12 -25.15 19.93
CA GLY A 548 -18.43 -25.46 18.68
C GLY A 548 -16.96 -25.79 18.89
N ALA A 549 -16.44 -26.61 17.98
CA ALA A 549 -15.03 -26.90 17.84
C ALA A 549 -14.54 -26.40 16.47
N LYS A 550 -13.32 -25.85 16.45
CA LYS A 550 -12.64 -25.38 15.25
C LYS A 550 -11.25 -25.98 15.21
N ALA A 551 -10.86 -26.52 14.06
CA ALA A 551 -9.51 -26.95 13.76
C ALA A 551 -9.03 -26.28 12.48
N GLY A 552 -7.76 -25.93 12.42
CA GLY A 552 -7.15 -25.30 11.25
C GLY A 552 -5.78 -25.90 10.96
N CYS A 553 -5.42 -25.94 9.69
CA CYS A 553 -4.09 -26.30 9.22
C CYS A 553 -3.66 -25.26 8.18
N SER A 554 -2.45 -24.77 8.28
CA SER A 554 -1.81 -23.96 7.24
C SER A 554 -0.50 -24.61 6.83
N TRP A 555 -0.29 -24.73 5.54
CA TRP A 555 0.92 -25.28 4.96
C TRP A 555 1.51 -24.32 3.93
N ARG A 556 2.82 -24.13 3.99
CA ARG A 556 3.58 -23.33 3.06
C ARG A 556 4.71 -24.17 2.48
N ASN A 557 4.81 -24.18 1.16
CA ASN A 557 5.93 -24.75 0.43
C ASN A 557 6.53 -23.68 -0.48
N ALA A 558 7.85 -23.44 -0.39
CA ALA A 558 8.56 -22.55 -1.29
C ALA A 558 9.74 -23.30 -1.93
N THR A 559 9.80 -23.26 -3.26
CA THR A 559 10.82 -23.94 -4.09
C THR A 559 11.45 -23.00 -5.08
N SER A 560 12.72 -23.22 -5.41
CA SER A 560 13.44 -22.50 -6.47
C SER A 560 14.25 -23.49 -7.30
N ALA A 561 14.53 -23.10 -8.55
CA ALA A 561 15.45 -23.86 -9.41
C ALA A 561 16.93 -23.58 -9.09
N ARG A 562 17.21 -22.68 -8.13
CA ARG A 562 18.56 -22.38 -7.68
C ARG A 562 19.07 -23.49 -6.75
N GLU A 563 20.27 -23.97 -6.97
CA GLU A 563 20.90 -25.04 -6.17
C GLU A 563 21.14 -24.63 -4.71
N ASP A 564 21.37 -23.34 -4.49
CA ASP A 564 21.61 -22.74 -3.16
C ASP A 564 20.33 -22.36 -2.39
N PHE A 565 19.14 -22.62 -2.94
CA PHE A 565 17.87 -22.37 -2.30
C PHE A 565 17.35 -23.62 -1.58
N ALA A 566 17.36 -23.59 -0.25
CA ALA A 566 16.73 -24.63 0.54
C ALA A 566 15.22 -24.59 0.40
N THR A 567 14.60 -25.71 0.00
CA THR A 567 13.14 -25.83 -0.04
C THR A 567 12.56 -25.59 1.35
N ILE A 568 11.62 -24.66 1.46
CA ILE A 568 10.96 -24.34 2.71
C ILE A 568 9.64 -25.11 2.78
N ASN A 569 9.49 -25.95 3.80
CA ASN A 569 8.24 -26.58 4.17
C ASN A 569 7.89 -26.16 5.59
N ALA A 570 6.72 -25.56 5.79
CA ALA A 570 6.23 -25.17 7.10
C ALA A 570 4.75 -25.53 7.24
N ALA A 571 4.39 -26.15 8.33
CA ALA A 571 3.00 -26.50 8.67
C ALA A 571 2.68 -26.04 10.09
N ASN A 572 1.51 -25.40 10.24
CA ASN A 572 0.96 -24.99 11.53
C ASN A 572 -0.43 -25.58 11.70
N PHE A 573 -0.74 -26.03 12.90
CA PHE A 573 -2.03 -26.58 13.29
C PHE A 573 -2.60 -25.77 14.46
N ASN A 574 -3.90 -25.42 14.37
CA ASN A 574 -4.61 -24.62 15.37
C ASN A 574 -5.83 -25.38 15.92
#